data_94f9b00732fa5f3e3a030b9542fd0a85
#
_entry.id   94f9b00732fa5f3e3a030b9542fd0a85
#
_cell.length_a   1.000
_cell.length_b   1.000
_cell.length_c   1.000
_cell.angle_alpha   90.00
_cell.angle_beta   90.00
_cell.angle_gamma   90.00
#
_symmetry.space_group_name_H-M   'P 1'
#
loop_
_entity.id
_entity.type
_entity.pdbx_description
1 polymer ?
#
loop_
_entity_poly.entity_id
_entity_poly.type
_entity_poly.pdbx_seq_one_letter_code
_entity_poly.pdbx_strand_id
1 'polypeptide(L)'
;MSNDLFAGIGVVPGTFLLPRPDADWTAWACVACDQYTSEPEYWQRVDTLVGHQPSTLRLILPECDLPAPPERTDAIHAAMRDALNVLHPGVTDGFVLLERTTSTGKRLGLVCCVDLEQYRYDGAKTLIRPTEETVASRLPARLAVRNGAPLESSHVMLLLDDPQRTVIEPLYARRDQLSPLYDFDLMQQSGHARGWAGTSDTDKSAIAAALNRLKDALGADPLLFAVGDGNHSLATAQ
;
A
#
# COMPACT_ATOMS: atom_id res chain seq x y z
N MET A 1 -1.54 -12.43 -19.95
CA MET A 1 -2.88 -11.92 -20.40
C MET A 1 -3.45 -10.85 -19.47
N SER A 2 -3.37 -10.96 -18.14
CA SER A 2 -3.88 -9.89 -17.25
C SER A 2 -3.10 -8.58 -17.39
N ASN A 3 -1.79 -8.61 -17.54
CA ASN A 3 -0.95 -7.41 -17.68
C ASN A 3 -1.26 -6.59 -18.95
N ASP A 4 -1.76 -7.19 -20.01
CA ASP A 4 -2.08 -6.46 -21.26
C ASP A 4 -3.27 -5.50 -21.07
N LEU A 5 -4.23 -5.84 -20.20
CA LEU A 5 -5.40 -5.00 -19.92
C LEU A 5 -5.01 -3.68 -19.22
N PHE A 6 -3.92 -3.70 -18.46
CA PHE A 6 -3.44 -2.57 -17.67
C PHE A 6 -2.22 -1.87 -18.27
N ALA A 7 -1.81 -2.26 -19.49
CA ALA A 7 -0.66 -1.66 -20.16
C ALA A 7 -0.82 -0.13 -20.29
N GLY A 8 0.17 0.61 -19.80
CA GLY A 8 0.20 2.06 -19.85
C GLY A 8 -0.88 2.77 -19.00
N ILE A 9 -1.44 2.10 -17.99
CA ILE A 9 -2.36 2.70 -17.00
C ILE A 9 -1.60 3.20 -15.76
N GLY A 10 -0.46 2.58 -15.44
CA GLY A 10 0.37 2.94 -14.28
C GLY A 10 0.14 2.06 -13.05
N VAL A 11 -0.92 1.26 -13.02
CA VAL A 11 -1.19 0.28 -11.97
C VAL A 11 -1.61 -1.05 -12.57
N VAL A 12 -1.27 -2.14 -11.89
CA VAL A 12 -1.58 -3.51 -12.34
C VAL A 12 -2.03 -4.39 -11.16
N PRO A 13 -2.75 -5.49 -11.43
CA PRO A 13 -3.01 -6.52 -10.42
C PRO A 13 -1.72 -7.08 -9.86
N GLY A 14 -1.77 -7.60 -8.62
CA GLY A 14 -0.61 -8.18 -7.95
C GLY A 14 -0.92 -9.44 -7.19
N THR A 15 0.14 -10.01 -6.59
CA THR A 15 0.02 -11.07 -5.60
C THR A 15 0.29 -10.47 -4.22
N PHE A 16 -0.70 -10.56 -3.33
CA PHE A 16 -0.63 -9.98 -1.99
C PHE A 16 -0.60 -11.10 -0.95
N LEU A 17 0.45 -11.08 -0.13
CA LEU A 17 0.61 -11.99 0.99
C LEU A 17 -0.15 -11.44 2.20
N LEU A 18 -0.86 -12.30 2.89
CA LEU A 18 -1.62 -11.99 4.10
C LEU A 18 -1.18 -12.92 5.23
N PRO A 19 -1.29 -12.50 6.50
CA PRO A 19 -1.12 -13.40 7.63
C PRO A 19 -2.22 -14.47 7.61
N ARG A 20 -1.98 -15.57 8.30
CA ARG A 20 -2.97 -16.63 8.43
C ARG A 20 -4.25 -16.09 9.09
N PRO A 21 -5.43 -16.67 8.80
CA PRO A 21 -6.70 -16.19 9.35
C PRO A 21 -6.79 -16.20 10.89
N ASP A 22 -6.02 -17.05 11.57
CA ASP A 22 -5.94 -17.16 13.02
C ASP A 22 -4.93 -16.19 13.66
N ALA A 23 -4.24 -15.37 12.87
CA ALA A 23 -3.33 -14.34 13.38
C ALA A 23 -4.10 -13.23 14.10
N ASP A 24 -3.44 -12.59 15.06
CA ASP A 24 -3.92 -11.32 15.62
C ASP A 24 -3.71 -10.18 14.60
N TRP A 25 -4.75 -9.87 13.84
CA TRP A 25 -4.70 -8.86 12.79
C TRP A 25 -4.45 -7.46 13.33
N THR A 26 -4.91 -7.16 14.56
CA THR A 26 -4.65 -5.88 15.22
C THR A 26 -3.16 -5.72 15.55
N ALA A 27 -2.52 -6.77 16.05
CA ALA A 27 -1.08 -6.77 16.30
C ALA A 27 -0.27 -6.82 14.99
N TRP A 28 -0.77 -7.51 13.96
CA TRP A 28 -0.11 -7.61 12.66
C TRP A 28 -0.04 -6.26 11.95
N ALA A 29 -1.15 -5.54 11.83
CA ALA A 29 -1.28 -4.35 11.01
C ALA A 29 -0.81 -3.09 11.75
N CYS A 30 0.50 -2.86 11.78
CA CYS A 30 1.07 -1.66 12.38
C CYS A 30 0.62 -0.40 11.62
N VAL A 31 0.09 0.57 12.34
CA VAL A 31 -0.23 1.89 11.79
C VAL A 31 1.00 2.78 11.94
N ALA A 32 1.73 2.94 10.85
CA ALA A 32 2.94 3.75 10.77
C ALA A 32 2.71 4.90 9.80
N CYS A 33 2.54 6.11 10.31
CA CYS A 33 2.39 7.32 9.51
C CYS A 33 3.21 8.46 10.07
N ASP A 34 3.52 9.42 9.22
CA ASP A 34 4.45 10.53 9.51
C ASP A 34 4.04 11.38 10.72
N GLN A 35 2.74 11.46 11.02
CA GLN A 35 2.25 12.17 12.20
C GLN A 35 2.80 11.62 13.52
N TYR A 36 3.24 10.35 13.56
CA TYR A 36 3.81 9.73 14.76
C TYR A 36 5.34 9.79 14.81
N THR A 37 6.00 10.44 13.86
CA THR A 37 7.48 10.54 13.81
C THR A 37 8.06 11.15 15.07
N SER A 38 7.39 12.13 15.66
CA SER A 38 7.83 12.82 16.89
C SER A 38 7.15 12.30 18.16
N GLU A 39 6.47 11.15 18.11
CA GLU A 39 5.72 10.59 19.24
C GLU A 39 6.33 9.26 19.74
N PRO A 40 7.43 9.28 20.50
CA PRO A 40 8.08 8.05 20.99
C PRO A 40 7.17 7.20 21.87
N GLU A 41 6.24 7.80 22.60
CA GLU A 41 5.26 7.08 23.42
C GLU A 41 4.27 6.28 22.58
N TYR A 42 3.92 6.75 21.39
CA TYR A 42 3.11 5.98 20.45
C TYR A 42 3.81 4.67 20.10
N TRP A 43 5.08 4.74 19.70
CA TRP A 43 5.86 3.57 19.30
C TRP A 43 6.08 2.59 20.46
N GLN A 44 6.26 3.08 21.68
CA GLN A 44 6.35 2.24 22.88
C GLN A 44 5.03 1.47 23.13
N ARG A 45 3.88 2.13 22.97
CA ARG A 45 2.57 1.47 23.11
C ARG A 45 2.36 0.42 22.00
N VAL A 46 2.75 0.73 20.78
CA VAL A 46 2.68 -0.21 19.65
C VAL A 46 3.56 -1.42 19.90
N ASP A 47 4.81 -1.21 20.33
CA ASP A 47 5.73 -2.30 20.65
C ASP A 47 5.23 -3.18 21.81
N THR A 48 4.66 -2.57 22.84
CA THR A 48 4.02 -3.30 23.95
C THR A 48 2.82 -4.14 23.50
N LEU A 49 1.97 -3.59 22.61
CA LEU A 49 0.82 -4.31 22.07
C LEU A 49 1.25 -5.49 21.22
N VAL A 50 2.24 -5.30 20.36
CA VAL A 50 2.76 -6.34 19.47
C VAL A 50 3.49 -7.44 20.27
N GLY A 51 4.30 -7.05 21.26
CA GLY A 51 5.09 -8.00 22.04
C GLY A 51 5.95 -8.90 21.15
N HIS A 52 5.75 -10.22 21.27
CA HIS A 52 6.45 -11.25 20.48
C HIS A 52 5.62 -11.78 19.29
N GLN A 53 4.47 -11.21 19.02
CA GLN A 53 3.62 -11.64 17.91
C GLN A 53 4.22 -11.22 16.56
N PRO A 54 3.97 -11.97 15.47
CA PRO A 54 4.26 -11.52 14.13
C PRO A 54 3.57 -10.18 13.85
N SER A 55 4.30 -9.22 13.31
CA SER A 55 3.76 -7.88 13.03
C SER A 55 4.57 -7.18 11.95
N THR A 56 3.90 -6.36 11.15
CA THR A 56 4.54 -5.46 10.21
C THR A 56 5.43 -4.42 10.89
N LEU A 57 5.26 -4.17 12.19
CA LEU A 57 6.17 -3.34 12.98
C LEU A 57 7.64 -3.83 12.88
N ARG A 58 7.85 -5.15 12.78
CA ARG A 58 9.19 -5.74 12.68
C ARG A 58 9.76 -5.69 11.25
N LEU A 59 8.90 -5.43 10.26
CA LEU A 59 9.25 -5.42 8.84
C LEU A 59 9.52 -4.02 8.29
N ILE A 60 9.30 -2.99 9.09
CA ILE A 60 9.46 -1.59 8.68
C ILE A 60 10.55 -0.89 9.49
N LEU A 61 11.02 0.22 8.94
CA LEU A 61 11.85 1.19 9.67
C LEU A 61 11.01 2.45 9.88
N PRO A 62 10.46 2.68 11.09
CA PRO A 62 9.75 3.91 11.40
C PRO A 62 10.61 5.15 11.18
N GLU A 63 10.03 6.26 10.73
CA GLU A 63 10.78 7.50 10.49
C GLU A 63 11.44 8.08 11.75
N CYS A 64 10.86 7.84 12.93
CA CYS A 64 11.46 8.23 14.21
C CYS A 64 12.80 7.54 14.51
N ASP A 65 13.08 6.40 13.83
CA ASP A 65 14.31 5.63 13.99
C ASP A 65 15.38 6.00 12.95
N LEU A 66 15.15 7.00 12.12
CA LEU A 66 16.10 7.46 11.10
C LEU A 66 17.06 8.54 11.65
N PRO A 67 18.36 8.48 11.25
CA PRO A 67 19.03 7.42 10.50
C PRO A 67 19.27 6.17 11.36
N ALA A 68 19.08 5.00 10.76
CA ALA A 68 19.28 3.73 11.46
C ALA A 68 20.68 3.14 11.20
N PRO A 69 21.26 2.44 12.19
CA PRO A 69 22.52 1.71 11.98
C PRO A 69 22.28 0.47 11.08
N PRO A 70 23.32 -0.03 10.37
CA PRO A 70 23.21 -1.19 9.47
C PRO A 70 22.59 -2.42 10.12
N GLU A 71 22.88 -2.69 11.39
CA GLU A 71 22.35 -3.82 12.14
C GLU A 71 20.81 -3.80 12.24
N ARG A 72 20.21 -2.62 12.22
CA ARG A 72 18.75 -2.45 12.21
C ARG A 72 18.15 -2.92 10.88
N THR A 73 18.81 -2.63 9.76
CA THR A 73 18.42 -3.11 8.43
C THR A 73 18.52 -4.63 8.34
N ASP A 74 19.62 -5.22 8.84
CA ASP A 74 19.80 -6.67 8.86
C ASP A 74 18.73 -7.38 9.70
N ALA A 75 18.36 -6.80 10.84
CA ALA A 75 17.29 -7.30 11.69
C ALA A 75 15.92 -7.25 10.97
N ILE A 76 15.61 -6.17 10.25
CA ILE A 76 14.40 -6.05 9.44
C ILE A 76 14.37 -7.12 8.35
N HIS A 77 15.46 -7.31 7.62
CA HIS A 77 15.55 -8.34 6.57
C HIS A 77 15.41 -9.76 7.15
N ALA A 78 15.96 -10.02 8.33
CA ALA A 78 15.77 -11.30 9.03
C ALA A 78 14.29 -11.49 9.40
N ALA A 79 13.65 -10.48 9.99
CA ALA A 79 12.23 -10.52 10.33
C ALA A 79 11.34 -10.72 9.09
N MET A 80 11.67 -10.10 7.95
CA MET A 80 10.95 -10.32 6.68
C MET A 80 11.06 -11.78 6.21
N ARG A 81 12.27 -12.40 6.32
CA ARG A 81 12.44 -13.83 5.98
C ARG A 81 11.61 -14.72 6.90
N ASP A 82 11.61 -14.43 8.20
CA ASP A 82 10.82 -15.18 9.18
C ASP A 82 9.32 -15.04 8.95
N ALA A 83 8.88 -13.84 8.56
CA ALA A 83 7.48 -13.56 8.25
C ALA A 83 6.94 -14.41 7.08
N LEU A 84 7.79 -14.80 6.12
CA LEU A 84 7.38 -15.68 5.02
C LEU A 84 6.83 -17.03 5.50
N ASN A 85 7.19 -17.48 6.71
CA ASN A 85 6.66 -18.73 7.30
C ASN A 85 5.22 -18.60 7.84
N VAL A 86 4.77 -17.37 8.10
CA VAL A 86 3.43 -17.08 8.64
C VAL A 86 2.51 -16.40 7.63
N LEU A 87 3.03 -16.07 6.46
CA LEU A 87 2.30 -15.47 5.36
C LEU A 87 1.83 -16.52 4.35
N HIS A 88 0.73 -16.23 3.67
CA HIS A 88 0.22 -17.01 2.55
C HIS A 88 -0.31 -16.09 1.45
N PRO A 89 -0.40 -16.56 0.18
CA PRO A 89 -1.04 -15.79 -0.87
C PRO A 89 -2.54 -15.60 -0.56
N GLY A 90 -2.92 -14.41 -0.14
CA GLY A 90 -4.31 -14.03 0.07
C GLY A 90 -5.00 -13.65 -1.24
N VAL A 91 -4.26 -12.99 -2.11
CA VAL A 91 -4.70 -12.64 -3.48
C VAL A 91 -3.58 -12.98 -4.45
N THR A 92 -3.92 -13.61 -5.56
CA THR A 92 -3.00 -13.89 -6.67
C THR A 92 -3.57 -13.31 -7.95
N ASP A 93 -2.77 -12.53 -8.68
CA ASP A 93 -3.16 -11.83 -9.92
C ASP A 93 -4.49 -11.07 -9.78
N GLY A 94 -4.57 -10.20 -8.77
CA GLY A 94 -5.79 -9.46 -8.47
C GLY A 94 -5.54 -8.17 -7.70
N PHE A 95 -6.61 -7.65 -7.14
CA PHE A 95 -6.64 -6.46 -6.28
C PHE A 95 -7.19 -6.84 -4.89
N VAL A 96 -6.79 -6.11 -3.85
CA VAL A 96 -7.55 -6.11 -2.61
C VAL A 96 -8.45 -4.87 -2.62
N LEU A 97 -9.76 -5.09 -2.60
CA LEU A 97 -10.70 -4.02 -2.31
C LEU A 97 -10.62 -3.73 -0.81
N LEU A 98 -10.28 -2.50 -0.47
CA LEU A 98 -10.09 -2.04 0.91
C LEU A 98 -11.17 -1.02 1.29
N GLU A 99 -11.83 -1.28 2.41
CA GLU A 99 -12.59 -0.27 3.15
C GLU A 99 -11.80 0.05 4.43
N ARG A 100 -11.47 1.31 4.64
CA ARG A 100 -10.88 1.79 5.88
C ARG A 100 -11.76 2.86 6.51
N THR A 101 -12.18 2.63 7.74
CA THR A 101 -12.86 3.63 8.56
C THR A 101 -11.85 4.31 9.46
N THR A 102 -11.85 5.64 9.45
CA THR A 102 -11.01 6.50 10.30
C THR A 102 -11.90 7.47 11.07
N SER A 103 -11.32 8.26 11.97
CA SER A 103 -12.03 9.33 12.68
C SER A 103 -12.64 10.39 11.74
N THR A 104 -12.08 10.54 10.54
CA THR A 104 -12.55 11.51 9.53
C THR A 104 -13.54 10.92 8.52
N GLY A 105 -13.84 9.63 8.61
CA GLY A 105 -14.80 8.95 7.74
C GLY A 105 -14.29 7.69 7.07
N LYS A 106 -15.06 7.21 6.13
CA LYS A 106 -14.78 6.00 5.36
C LYS A 106 -13.96 6.34 4.11
N ARG A 107 -12.96 5.52 3.83
CA ARG A 107 -12.16 5.54 2.60
C ARG A 107 -12.29 4.19 1.90
N LEU A 108 -12.40 4.24 0.58
CA LEU A 108 -12.36 3.06 -0.28
C LEU A 108 -11.09 3.10 -1.12
N GLY A 109 -10.49 1.95 -1.36
CA GLY A 109 -9.28 1.84 -2.15
C GLY A 109 -9.11 0.47 -2.79
N LEU A 110 -8.17 0.40 -3.72
CA LEU A 110 -7.67 -0.85 -4.29
C LEU A 110 -6.18 -0.97 -3.96
N VAL A 111 -5.77 -2.07 -3.32
CA VAL A 111 -4.36 -2.41 -3.21
C VAL A 111 -3.93 -3.01 -4.55
N CYS A 112 -2.89 -2.45 -5.15
CA CYS A 112 -2.39 -2.79 -6.49
C CYS A 112 -0.86 -2.70 -6.53
N CYS A 113 -0.26 -3.18 -7.61
CA CYS A 113 1.12 -2.90 -7.94
C CYS A 113 1.22 -1.64 -8.79
N VAL A 114 2.31 -0.89 -8.64
CA VAL A 114 2.58 0.34 -9.39
C VAL A 114 3.61 0.05 -10.47
N ASP A 115 3.33 0.51 -11.70
CA ASP A 115 4.31 0.55 -12.78
C ASP A 115 5.23 1.75 -12.58
N LEU A 116 6.43 1.49 -12.10
CA LEU A 116 7.42 2.53 -11.76
C LEU A 116 7.89 3.33 -12.99
N GLU A 117 7.77 2.80 -14.21
CA GLU A 117 8.07 3.53 -15.45
C GLU A 117 7.08 4.69 -15.68
N GLN A 118 5.89 4.62 -15.07
CA GLN A 118 4.88 5.68 -15.13
C GLN A 118 4.99 6.71 -14.01
N TYR A 119 5.92 6.52 -13.06
CA TYR A 119 6.16 7.43 -11.95
C TYR A 119 7.35 8.36 -12.22
N ARG A 120 7.20 9.65 -11.93
CA ARG A 120 8.30 10.62 -11.97
C ARG A 120 8.13 11.66 -10.87
N TYR A 121 9.25 12.02 -10.22
CA TYR A 121 9.32 13.04 -9.17
C TYR A 121 10.23 14.22 -9.55
N ASP A 122 10.74 14.24 -10.77
CA ASP A 122 11.62 15.29 -11.32
C ASP A 122 10.87 16.39 -12.08
N GLY A 123 9.54 16.43 -11.97
CA GLY A 123 8.68 17.39 -12.66
C GLY A 123 8.26 16.99 -14.07
N ALA A 124 8.68 15.82 -14.57
CA ALA A 124 8.21 15.31 -15.85
C ALA A 124 6.71 14.98 -15.81
N LYS A 125 6.05 15.19 -16.96
CA LYS A 125 4.61 14.95 -17.12
C LYS A 125 4.35 13.47 -17.36
N THR A 126 4.01 12.73 -16.30
CA THR A 126 3.71 11.30 -16.32
C THR A 126 2.38 11.02 -15.61
N LEU A 127 1.87 9.79 -15.75
CA LEU A 127 0.59 9.40 -15.16
C LEU A 127 0.58 9.42 -13.64
N ILE A 128 1.75 9.20 -13.01
CA ILE A 128 1.89 9.14 -11.54
C ILE A 128 2.94 10.16 -11.12
N ARG A 129 2.54 11.10 -10.27
CA ARG A 129 3.45 12.16 -9.75
C ARG A 129 3.16 12.43 -8.27
N PRO A 130 4.17 12.85 -7.49
CA PRO A 130 3.97 13.25 -6.10
C PRO A 130 3.20 14.58 -6.01
N THR A 131 2.46 14.74 -4.91
CA THR A 131 1.79 16.00 -4.57
C THR A 131 2.71 17.01 -3.90
N GLU A 132 3.88 16.55 -3.44
CA GLU A 132 4.89 17.35 -2.77
C GLU A 132 6.30 17.01 -3.28
N GLU A 133 7.28 17.84 -2.94
CA GLU A 133 8.67 17.62 -3.32
C GLU A 133 9.23 16.33 -2.70
N THR A 134 9.96 15.57 -3.50
CA THR A 134 10.73 14.41 -3.05
C THR A 134 12.13 14.85 -2.64
N VAL A 135 12.41 14.83 -1.34
CA VAL A 135 13.69 15.26 -0.77
C VAL A 135 14.75 14.17 -0.97
N ALA A 136 15.69 14.38 -1.90
CA ALA A 136 16.70 13.39 -2.28
C ALA A 136 17.55 12.89 -1.11
N SER A 137 17.85 13.74 -0.11
CA SER A 137 18.62 13.33 1.08
C SER A 137 17.93 12.29 1.97
N ARG A 138 16.62 12.09 1.81
CA ARG A 138 15.85 11.06 2.53
C ARG A 138 15.88 9.69 1.87
N LEU A 139 16.36 9.57 0.63
CA LEU A 139 16.33 8.31 -0.14
C LEU A 139 17.37 7.27 0.36
N PRO A 140 18.64 7.63 0.71
CA PRO A 140 19.65 6.63 1.03
C PRO A 140 19.27 5.68 2.18
N ALA A 141 18.66 6.19 3.25
CA ALA A 141 18.24 5.35 4.38
C ALA A 141 17.11 4.37 3.99
N ARG A 142 16.19 4.79 3.15
CA ARG A 142 15.10 3.94 2.64
C ARG A 142 15.63 2.90 1.65
N LEU A 143 16.58 3.30 0.81
CA LEU A 143 17.26 2.41 -0.13
C LEU A 143 18.01 1.30 0.61
N ALA A 144 18.66 1.61 1.72
CA ALA A 144 19.35 0.60 2.55
C ALA A 144 18.39 -0.49 3.03
N VAL A 145 17.18 -0.13 3.47
CA VAL A 145 16.16 -1.10 3.89
C VAL A 145 15.60 -1.88 2.70
N ARG A 146 15.33 -1.18 1.58
CA ARG A 146 14.73 -1.80 0.39
C ARG A 146 15.68 -2.75 -0.32
N ASN A 147 16.96 -2.41 -0.38
CA ASN A 147 17.95 -3.20 -1.11
C ASN A 147 18.15 -4.58 -0.46
N GLY A 148 17.77 -5.64 -1.18
CA GLY A 148 17.81 -7.01 -0.69
C GLY A 148 16.64 -7.41 0.23
N ALA A 149 15.64 -6.55 0.42
CA ALA A 149 14.44 -6.89 1.16
C ALA A 149 13.63 -7.99 0.45
N PRO A 150 13.26 -9.09 1.12
CA PRO A 150 12.48 -10.17 0.51
C PRO A 150 10.98 -9.86 0.41
N LEU A 151 10.51 -8.83 1.09
CA LEU A 151 9.11 -8.39 1.11
C LEU A 151 9.02 -6.87 0.91
N GLU A 152 7.89 -6.44 0.40
CA GLU A 152 7.51 -5.04 0.29
C GLU A 152 6.14 -4.82 0.95
N SER A 153 6.00 -3.74 1.73
CA SER A 153 4.73 -3.34 2.35
C SER A 153 3.96 -2.38 1.44
N SER A 154 2.66 -2.58 1.33
CA SER A 154 1.75 -1.65 0.65
C SER A 154 1.48 -0.45 1.56
N HIS A 155 2.18 0.67 1.36
CA HIS A 155 2.07 1.87 2.21
C HIS A 155 2.00 3.18 1.41
N VAL A 156 2.16 3.14 0.09
CA VAL A 156 2.00 4.32 -0.78
C VAL A 156 0.52 4.55 -1.04
N MET A 157 0.07 5.78 -0.87
CA MET A 157 -1.29 6.18 -1.16
C MET A 157 -1.37 6.97 -2.47
N LEU A 158 -1.98 6.36 -3.49
CA LEU A 158 -2.31 7.02 -4.75
C LEU A 158 -3.74 7.58 -4.69
N LEU A 159 -3.88 8.84 -5.01
CA LEU A 159 -5.17 9.52 -5.13
C LEU A 159 -5.61 9.51 -6.58
N LEU A 160 -6.86 9.15 -6.82
CA LEU A 160 -7.50 9.10 -8.13
C LEU A 160 -8.66 10.09 -8.16
N ASP A 161 -8.69 10.98 -9.15
CA ASP A 161 -9.83 11.86 -9.39
C ASP A 161 -10.88 11.14 -10.27
N ASP A 162 -11.86 10.52 -9.61
CA ASP A 162 -12.99 9.82 -10.24
C ASP A 162 -14.32 10.35 -9.67
N PRO A 163 -14.75 11.55 -10.06
CA PRO A 163 -15.95 12.17 -9.52
C PRO A 163 -17.23 11.38 -9.81
N GLN A 164 -17.21 10.52 -10.83
CA GLN A 164 -18.35 9.68 -11.20
C GLN A 164 -18.30 8.30 -10.52
N ARG A 165 -17.25 8.03 -9.72
CA ARG A 165 -17.12 6.79 -8.92
C ARG A 165 -17.22 5.52 -9.76
N THR A 166 -16.45 5.47 -10.84
CA THR A 166 -16.55 4.41 -11.86
C THR A 166 -15.53 3.28 -11.66
N VAL A 167 -14.50 3.49 -10.83
CA VAL A 167 -13.40 2.52 -10.64
C VAL A 167 -13.65 1.63 -9.44
N ILE A 168 -13.78 2.20 -8.24
CA ILE A 168 -13.80 1.43 -6.98
C ILE A 168 -15.22 1.09 -6.53
N GLU A 169 -16.12 2.06 -6.60
CA GLU A 169 -17.47 1.92 -6.06
C GLU A 169 -18.33 0.84 -6.71
N PRO A 170 -18.23 0.55 -8.03
CA PRO A 170 -18.97 -0.57 -8.62
C PRO A 170 -18.53 -1.92 -8.04
N LEU A 171 -17.24 -2.10 -7.74
CA LEU A 171 -16.74 -3.30 -7.06
C LEU A 171 -17.24 -3.33 -5.61
N TYR A 172 -17.17 -2.21 -4.91
CA TYR A 172 -17.64 -2.10 -3.54
C TYR A 172 -19.15 -2.36 -3.39
N ALA A 173 -19.96 -1.94 -4.34
CA ALA A 173 -21.41 -2.16 -4.33
C ALA A 173 -21.79 -3.66 -4.31
N ARG A 174 -20.92 -4.53 -4.81
CA ARG A 174 -21.12 -5.98 -4.84
C ARG A 174 -20.11 -6.76 -3.96
N ARG A 175 -19.50 -6.09 -2.98
CA ARG A 175 -18.49 -6.68 -2.08
C ARG A 175 -18.97 -7.95 -1.38
N ASP A 176 -20.28 -8.07 -1.12
CA ASP A 176 -20.86 -9.26 -0.50
C ASP A 176 -20.81 -10.51 -1.41
N GLN A 177 -20.47 -10.33 -2.68
CA GLN A 177 -20.23 -11.41 -3.66
C GLN A 177 -18.74 -11.74 -3.81
N LEU A 178 -17.85 -10.94 -3.19
CA LEU A 178 -16.41 -11.16 -3.20
C LEU A 178 -15.97 -12.03 -2.04
N SER A 179 -14.84 -12.69 -2.16
CA SER A 179 -14.24 -13.45 -1.05
C SER A 179 -13.71 -12.49 0.01
N PRO A 180 -14.19 -12.55 1.25
CA PRO A 180 -13.66 -11.71 2.32
C PRO A 180 -12.23 -12.17 2.67
N LEU A 181 -11.37 -11.22 2.98
CA LEU A 181 -9.98 -11.45 3.36
C LEU A 181 -9.73 -11.15 4.83
N TYR A 182 -10.24 -10.02 5.32
CA TYR A 182 -10.09 -9.57 6.70
C TYR A 182 -11.16 -8.56 7.09
N ASP A 183 -11.43 -8.48 8.40
CA ASP A 183 -12.37 -7.54 9.02
C ASP A 183 -11.94 -7.37 10.49
N PHE A 184 -11.24 -6.26 10.83
CA PHE A 184 -10.64 -6.07 12.14
C PHE A 184 -10.43 -4.59 12.51
N ASP A 185 -10.31 -4.34 13.83
CA ASP A 185 -9.96 -3.03 14.36
C ASP A 185 -8.44 -2.80 14.32
N LEU A 186 -8.05 -1.62 13.86
CA LEU A 186 -6.65 -1.19 13.81
C LEU A 186 -6.16 -0.80 15.22
N MET A 187 -4.87 -1.03 15.46
CA MET A 187 -4.23 -0.69 16.73
C MET A 187 -4.36 0.80 17.08
N GLN A 188 -4.21 1.10 18.36
CA GLN A 188 -4.21 2.49 18.90
C GLN A 188 -5.44 3.31 18.47
N GLN A 189 -6.61 2.68 18.39
CA GLN A 189 -7.88 3.31 17.99
C GLN A 189 -7.81 4.01 16.62
N SER A 190 -6.97 3.49 15.72
CA SER A 190 -6.76 4.07 14.38
C SER A 190 -7.89 3.73 13.39
N GLY A 191 -8.99 3.18 13.87
CA GLY A 191 -10.17 2.86 13.09
C GLY A 191 -10.26 1.37 12.72
N HIS A 192 -10.87 1.08 11.58
CA HIS A 192 -11.24 -0.28 11.17
C HIS A 192 -10.85 -0.55 9.72
N ALA A 193 -10.47 -1.79 9.41
CA ALA A 193 -10.10 -2.20 8.07
C ALA A 193 -10.87 -3.47 7.65
N ARG A 194 -11.42 -3.44 6.44
CA ARG A 194 -12.04 -4.58 5.77
C ARG A 194 -11.44 -4.78 4.40
N GLY A 195 -11.21 -6.03 4.03
CA GLY A 195 -10.66 -6.38 2.72
C GLY A 195 -11.40 -7.49 2.03
N TRP A 196 -11.49 -7.40 0.70
CA TRP A 196 -12.07 -8.43 -0.17
C TRP A 196 -11.18 -8.66 -1.37
N ALA A 197 -11.16 -9.89 -1.88
CA ALA A 197 -10.41 -10.26 -3.07
C ALA A 197 -11.16 -9.89 -4.36
N GLY A 198 -10.54 -9.05 -5.20
CA GLY A 198 -10.99 -8.74 -6.57
C GLY A 198 -10.10 -9.45 -7.58
N THR A 199 -10.39 -10.72 -7.86
CA THR A 199 -9.51 -11.58 -8.68
C THR A 199 -10.15 -12.03 -10.00
N SER A 200 -11.45 -11.84 -10.18
CA SER A 200 -12.12 -12.29 -11.39
C SER A 200 -11.69 -11.48 -12.63
N ASP A 201 -11.65 -12.12 -13.79
CA ASP A 201 -11.34 -11.43 -15.06
C ASP A 201 -12.37 -10.35 -15.38
N THR A 202 -13.62 -10.54 -14.95
CA THR A 202 -14.68 -9.52 -15.09
C THR A 202 -14.34 -8.27 -14.25
N ASP A 203 -13.88 -8.45 -13.01
CA ASP A 203 -13.49 -7.33 -12.14
C ASP A 203 -12.29 -6.59 -12.72
N LYS A 204 -11.25 -7.32 -13.09
CA LYS A 204 -10.03 -6.76 -13.69
C LYS A 204 -10.37 -5.98 -14.96
N SER A 205 -11.20 -6.55 -15.83
CA SER A 205 -11.62 -5.88 -17.08
C SER A 205 -12.43 -4.61 -16.82
N ALA A 206 -13.33 -4.64 -15.84
CA ALA A 206 -14.13 -3.46 -15.48
C ALA A 206 -13.27 -2.33 -14.91
N ILE A 207 -12.32 -2.66 -14.02
CA ILE A 207 -11.37 -1.70 -13.43
C ILE A 207 -10.48 -1.11 -14.53
N ALA A 208 -9.89 -1.94 -15.38
CA ALA A 208 -9.04 -1.50 -16.48
C ALA A 208 -9.79 -0.57 -17.44
N ALA A 209 -11.02 -0.94 -17.83
CA ALA A 209 -11.86 -0.11 -18.69
C ALA A 209 -12.22 1.25 -18.06
N ALA A 210 -12.49 1.28 -16.74
CA ALA A 210 -12.77 2.52 -16.04
C ALA A 210 -11.53 3.42 -15.96
N LEU A 211 -10.37 2.86 -15.60
CA LEU A 211 -9.10 3.60 -15.55
C LEU A 211 -8.67 4.12 -16.93
N ASN A 212 -8.86 3.32 -17.99
CA ASN A 212 -8.58 3.78 -19.36
C ASN A 212 -9.47 4.97 -19.74
N ARG A 213 -10.78 4.93 -19.42
CA ARG A 213 -11.65 6.07 -19.68
C ARG A 213 -11.21 7.35 -18.98
N LEU A 214 -10.78 7.24 -17.71
CA LEU A 214 -10.23 8.39 -16.97
C LEU A 214 -8.94 8.89 -17.62
N LYS A 215 -8.02 7.98 -17.96
CA LYS A 215 -6.78 8.32 -18.65
C LYS A 215 -7.03 8.98 -20.01
N ASP A 216 -7.94 8.48 -20.81
CA ASP A 216 -8.26 9.00 -22.15
C ASP A 216 -8.92 10.39 -22.06
N ALA A 217 -9.53 10.72 -20.94
CA ALA A 217 -10.09 12.06 -20.68
C ALA A 217 -9.04 13.09 -20.20
N LEU A 218 -7.80 12.67 -19.91
CA LEU A 218 -6.73 13.57 -19.50
C LEU A 218 -6.29 14.44 -20.68
N GLY A 219 -5.95 15.71 -20.38
CA GLY A 219 -5.45 16.66 -21.37
C GLY A 219 -3.94 16.54 -21.61
N ALA A 220 -3.34 17.65 -22.00
CA ALA A 220 -1.90 17.75 -22.31
C ALA A 220 -0.98 17.54 -21.08
N ASP A 221 -1.52 17.54 -19.87
CA ASP A 221 -0.80 17.24 -18.63
C ASP A 221 -1.40 15.98 -18.00
N PRO A 222 -0.94 14.77 -18.40
CA PRO A 222 -1.53 13.52 -17.99
C PRO A 222 -1.17 13.21 -16.52
N LEU A 223 -2.06 13.49 -15.58
CA LEU A 223 -1.99 13.06 -14.19
C LEU A 223 -3.19 12.18 -13.88
N LEU A 224 -2.99 10.88 -13.82
CA LEU A 224 -4.04 9.93 -13.44
C LEU A 224 -4.02 9.66 -11.94
N PHE A 225 -2.82 9.53 -11.38
CA PHE A 225 -2.64 9.27 -9.95
C PHE A 225 -1.71 10.30 -9.31
N ALA A 226 -2.18 10.95 -8.26
CA ALA A 226 -1.36 11.80 -7.42
C ALA A 226 -0.90 11.02 -6.19
N VAL A 227 0.41 11.00 -5.91
CA VAL A 227 0.94 10.35 -4.70
C VAL A 227 0.65 11.26 -3.51
N GLY A 228 -0.35 10.88 -2.71
CA GLY A 228 -0.77 11.64 -1.52
C GLY A 228 0.04 11.31 -0.28
N ASP A 229 0.71 10.14 -0.27
CA ASP A 229 1.63 9.72 0.81
C ASP A 229 2.58 8.64 0.29
N GLY A 230 3.82 8.59 0.83
CA GLY A 230 4.83 7.60 0.46
C GLY A 230 5.64 7.96 -0.79
N ASN A 231 5.72 9.24 -1.18
CA ASN A 231 6.48 9.71 -2.35
C ASN A 231 7.97 9.34 -2.26
N HIS A 232 8.60 9.44 -1.08
CA HIS A 232 10.00 9.04 -0.89
C HIS A 232 10.19 7.53 -1.04
N SER A 233 9.23 6.72 -0.56
CA SER A 233 9.28 5.27 -0.72
C SER A 233 9.12 4.85 -2.18
N LEU A 234 8.23 5.52 -2.93
CA LEU A 234 8.04 5.25 -4.35
C LEU A 234 9.27 5.68 -5.16
N ALA A 235 9.87 6.83 -4.85
CA ALA A 235 11.13 7.28 -5.46
C ALA A 235 12.30 6.34 -5.14
N THR A 236 12.32 5.73 -3.97
CA THR A 236 13.33 4.71 -3.60
C THR A 236 13.14 3.41 -4.38
N ALA A 237 11.89 3.10 -4.76
CA ALA A 237 11.57 1.91 -5.55
C ALA A 237 11.98 2.04 -7.02
N GLN A 238 11.93 3.26 -7.57
CA GLN A 238 12.36 3.58 -8.93
C GLN A 238 13.88 3.55 -9.09
#